data_bdcf58b1fba32aa42853e0c99595df9a
#
_entry.id   bdcf58b1fba32aa42853e0c99595df9a
#
_cell.length_a   1.000
_cell.length_b   1.000
_cell.length_c   1.000
_cell.angle_alpha   90.00
_cell.angle_beta   90.00
_cell.angle_gamma   90.00
#
_symmetry.space_group_name_H-M   'P 1'
#
loop_
_entity.id
_entity.type
_entity.pdbx_description
1 polymer ?
#
loop_
_entity_poly.entity_id
_entity_poly.type
_entity_poly.pdbx_seq_one_letter_code
_entity_poly.pdbx_strand_id
1 'polypeptide(L)'
;KCAGVSRITFYKYYESIHDALCDYLNIIIIEYLEECANNPENGSFLDYSHILFALEFFNRYKDYFLTLSRCGLHSILINSINNFMSEHFTNPKNYSEYRLYCYSGGLLNTFLKWEENGCDCDAGEIARTLEELYS
;
A
#
# COMPACT_ATOMS: atom_id res chain seq x y z
N LYS A 1 -29.24 -6.03 8.09
CA LYS A 1 -29.22 -6.89 9.28
C LYS A 1 -29.38 -8.35 8.87
N CYS A 2 -28.47 -9.18 9.27
CA CYS A 2 -28.60 -10.63 9.03
C CYS A 2 -29.60 -11.23 10.01
N ALA A 3 -30.63 -11.88 9.48
CA ALA A 3 -31.64 -12.54 10.30
C ALA A 3 -30.99 -13.62 11.18
N GLY A 4 -31.36 -13.65 12.47
CA GLY A 4 -30.86 -14.63 13.42
C GLY A 4 -29.47 -14.43 13.95
N VAL A 5 -28.79 -13.32 13.56
CA VAL A 5 -27.44 -13.01 14.05
C VAL A 5 -27.50 -11.89 15.09
N SER A 6 -26.98 -12.13 16.30
CA SER A 6 -26.90 -11.09 17.32
C SER A 6 -25.85 -10.04 16.95
N ARG A 7 -26.01 -8.84 17.56
CA ARG A 7 -25.06 -7.74 17.37
C ARG A 7 -23.63 -8.17 17.76
N ILE A 8 -23.47 -8.88 18.88
CA ILE A 8 -22.16 -9.36 19.35
C ILE A 8 -21.56 -10.35 18.37
N THR A 9 -22.36 -11.29 17.86
CA THR A 9 -21.89 -12.27 16.86
C THR A 9 -21.47 -11.58 15.57
N PHE A 10 -22.24 -10.56 15.14
CA PHE A 10 -21.90 -9.78 13.94
C PHE A 10 -20.56 -9.07 14.10
N TYR A 11 -20.31 -8.40 15.23
CA TYR A 11 -19.05 -7.71 15.48
C TYR A 11 -17.86 -8.66 15.55
N LYS A 12 -18.02 -9.81 16.19
CA LYS A 12 -16.98 -10.84 16.24
C LYS A 12 -16.62 -11.35 14.86
N TYR A 13 -17.62 -11.57 14.03
CA TYR A 13 -17.43 -12.03 12.66
C TYR A 13 -16.70 -10.96 11.82
N TYR A 14 -17.10 -9.69 11.96
CA TYR A 14 -16.45 -8.57 11.31
C TYR A 14 -14.98 -8.44 11.72
N GLU A 15 -14.68 -8.52 13.01
CA GLU A 15 -13.31 -8.48 13.51
C GLU A 15 -12.45 -9.61 12.95
N SER A 16 -13.02 -10.80 12.86
CA SER A 16 -12.33 -11.97 12.30
C SER A 16 -11.96 -11.76 10.83
N ILE A 17 -12.86 -11.19 10.04
CA ILE A 17 -12.60 -10.86 8.63
C ILE A 17 -11.55 -9.76 8.54
N HIS A 18 -11.66 -8.71 9.34
CA HIS A 18 -10.72 -7.61 9.37
C HIS A 18 -9.30 -8.13 9.69
N ASP A 19 -9.17 -8.97 10.71
CA ASP A 19 -7.89 -9.58 11.09
C ASP A 19 -7.32 -10.44 9.97
N ALA A 20 -8.15 -11.22 9.30
CA ALA A 20 -7.71 -12.05 8.18
C ALA A 20 -7.20 -11.18 7.01
N LEU A 21 -7.86 -10.06 6.73
CA LEU A 21 -7.43 -9.13 5.68
C LEU A 21 -6.09 -8.48 6.03
N CYS A 22 -5.92 -8.10 7.30
CA CYS A 22 -4.65 -7.55 7.78
C CYS A 22 -3.52 -8.58 7.72
N ASP A 23 -3.78 -9.82 8.08
CA ASP A 23 -2.80 -10.91 8.02
C ASP A 23 -2.36 -11.17 6.57
N TYR A 24 -3.30 -11.15 5.64
CA TYR A 24 -2.97 -11.32 4.23
C TYR A 24 -2.10 -10.17 3.71
N LEU A 25 -2.41 -8.94 4.09
CA LEU A 25 -1.58 -7.78 3.74
C LEU A 25 -0.17 -7.90 4.30
N ASN A 26 -0.03 -8.39 5.53
CA ASN A 26 1.28 -8.62 6.14
C ASN A 26 2.10 -9.65 5.34
N ILE A 27 1.48 -10.69 4.84
CA ILE A 27 2.14 -11.67 3.97
C ILE A 27 2.66 -11.01 2.70
N ILE A 28 1.84 -10.16 2.07
CA ILE A 28 2.25 -9.41 0.87
C ILE A 28 3.46 -8.51 1.18
N ILE A 29 3.42 -7.81 2.30
CA ILE A 29 4.50 -6.90 2.71
C ILE A 29 5.81 -7.66 2.98
N ILE A 30 5.74 -8.82 3.63
CA ILE A 30 6.91 -9.66 3.88
C ILE A 30 7.53 -10.10 2.56
N GLU A 31 6.73 -10.54 1.62
CA GLU A 31 7.19 -10.90 0.27
C GLU A 31 7.86 -9.72 -0.43
N TYR A 32 7.25 -8.53 -0.31
CA TYR A 32 7.82 -7.30 -0.86
C TYR A 32 9.20 -7.00 -0.27
N LEU A 33 9.35 -7.11 1.05
CA LEU A 33 10.62 -6.87 1.73
C LEU A 33 11.70 -7.87 1.30
N GLU A 34 11.33 -9.13 1.12
CA GLU A 34 12.24 -10.15 0.62
C GLU A 34 12.72 -9.83 -0.80
N GLU A 35 11.82 -9.40 -1.67
CA GLU A 35 12.20 -9.01 -3.03
C GLU A 35 13.03 -7.73 -3.04
N CYS A 36 12.78 -6.78 -2.14
CA CYS A 36 13.63 -5.61 -1.98
C CYS A 36 15.07 -6.00 -1.61
N ALA A 37 15.21 -6.94 -0.68
CA ALA A 37 16.54 -7.41 -0.26
C ALA A 37 17.30 -8.09 -1.39
N ASN A 38 16.58 -8.74 -2.31
CA ASN A 38 17.16 -9.42 -3.47
C ASN A 38 17.48 -8.47 -4.64
N ASN A 39 16.99 -7.22 -4.58
CA ASN A 39 17.17 -6.24 -5.66
C ASN A 39 17.69 -4.90 -5.09
N PRO A 40 18.87 -4.90 -4.44
CA PRO A 40 19.41 -3.69 -3.81
C PRO A 40 19.71 -2.57 -4.81
N GLU A 41 19.83 -2.89 -6.09
CA GLU A 41 20.07 -1.92 -7.16
C GLU A 41 18.91 -0.96 -7.37
N ASN A 42 17.72 -1.26 -6.84
CA ASN A 42 16.56 -0.38 -6.96
C ASN A 42 16.66 0.88 -6.10
N GLY A 43 17.61 0.93 -5.17
CA GLY A 43 17.87 2.14 -4.39
C GLY A 43 16.89 2.36 -3.24
N SER A 44 16.71 3.60 -2.86
CA SER A 44 15.85 3.98 -1.74
C SER A 44 14.39 4.11 -2.15
N PHE A 45 13.48 4.18 -1.16
CA PHE A 45 12.03 4.23 -1.38
C PHE A 45 11.55 5.42 -2.24
N LEU A 46 12.33 6.49 -2.34
CA LEU A 46 11.97 7.67 -3.13
C LEU A 46 12.62 7.69 -4.52
N ASP A 47 13.45 6.73 -4.84
CA ASP A 47 14.08 6.64 -6.14
C ASP A 47 13.13 6.06 -7.19
N TYR A 48 13.20 6.56 -8.41
CA TYR A 48 12.38 6.10 -9.52
C TYR A 48 12.36 4.58 -9.66
N SER A 49 13.53 3.96 -9.66
CA SER A 49 13.64 2.51 -9.85
C SER A 49 12.94 1.73 -8.73
N HIS A 50 13.00 2.21 -7.49
CA HIS A 50 12.30 1.57 -6.38
C HIS A 50 10.78 1.77 -6.48
N ILE A 51 10.35 2.98 -6.80
CA ILE A 51 8.91 3.27 -6.97
C ILE A 51 8.33 2.40 -8.08
N LEU A 52 9.03 2.30 -9.22
CA LEU A 52 8.61 1.44 -10.32
C LEU A 52 8.51 -0.02 -9.88
N PHE A 53 9.53 -0.52 -9.20
CA PHE A 53 9.54 -1.88 -8.66
C PHE A 53 8.35 -2.11 -7.72
N ALA A 54 8.09 -1.16 -6.82
CA ALA A 54 6.97 -1.26 -5.88
C ALA A 54 5.62 -1.31 -6.60
N LEU A 55 5.41 -0.42 -7.56
CA LEU A 55 4.16 -0.40 -8.34
C LEU A 55 3.93 -1.72 -9.07
N GLU A 56 4.96 -2.26 -9.70
CA GLU A 56 4.88 -3.52 -10.42
C GLU A 56 4.65 -4.69 -9.47
N PHE A 57 5.31 -4.68 -8.31
CA PHE A 57 5.10 -5.71 -7.30
C PHE A 57 3.66 -5.73 -6.79
N PHE A 58 3.18 -4.58 -6.30
CA PHE A 58 1.84 -4.51 -5.73
C PHE A 58 0.74 -4.68 -6.78
N ASN A 59 1.03 -4.42 -8.04
CA ASN A 59 0.09 -4.67 -9.14
C ASN A 59 -0.26 -6.17 -9.28
N ARG A 60 0.60 -7.07 -8.83
CA ARG A 60 0.30 -8.52 -8.81
C ARG A 60 -0.91 -8.83 -7.93
N TYR A 61 -1.17 -7.99 -6.94
CA TYR A 61 -2.24 -8.17 -5.96
C TYR A 61 -3.37 -7.14 -6.15
N LYS A 62 -3.53 -6.63 -7.35
CA LYS A 62 -4.49 -5.56 -7.65
C LYS A 62 -5.91 -5.88 -7.22
N ASP A 63 -6.35 -7.12 -7.38
CA ASP A 63 -7.71 -7.53 -7.02
C ASP A 63 -7.96 -7.38 -5.52
N TYR A 64 -6.96 -7.72 -4.71
CA TYR A 64 -7.02 -7.54 -3.26
C TYR A 64 -7.15 -6.04 -2.91
N PHE A 65 -6.28 -5.20 -3.45
CA PHE A 65 -6.28 -3.77 -3.16
C PHE A 65 -7.56 -3.08 -3.64
N LEU A 66 -8.02 -3.40 -4.83
CA LEU A 66 -9.27 -2.85 -5.36
C LEU A 66 -10.47 -3.30 -4.55
N THR A 67 -10.49 -4.56 -4.11
CA THR A 67 -11.57 -5.08 -3.27
C THR A 67 -11.64 -4.33 -1.94
N LEU A 68 -10.51 -4.14 -1.26
CA LEU A 68 -10.47 -3.37 -0.01
C LEU A 68 -10.95 -1.94 -0.23
N SER A 69 -10.49 -1.31 -1.30
CA SER A 69 -10.88 0.05 -1.65
C SER A 69 -12.38 0.16 -1.90
N ARG A 70 -12.95 -0.75 -2.69
CA ARG A 70 -14.38 -0.78 -3.03
C ARG A 70 -15.27 -1.09 -1.83
N CYS A 71 -14.76 -1.84 -0.88
CA CYS A 71 -15.50 -2.17 0.35
C CYS A 71 -15.38 -1.08 1.42
N GLY A 72 -14.71 0.03 1.14
CA GLY A 72 -14.54 1.12 2.10
C GLY A 72 -13.52 0.81 3.19
N LEU A 73 -12.59 -0.10 2.96
CA LEU A 73 -11.59 -0.51 3.94
C LEU A 73 -10.23 0.15 3.70
N HIS A 74 -10.24 1.39 3.25
CA HIS A 74 -9.03 2.19 3.03
C HIS A 74 -8.15 2.31 4.27
N SER A 75 -8.78 2.30 5.46
CA SER A 75 -8.03 2.41 6.72
C SER A 75 -7.01 1.30 6.90
N ILE A 76 -7.32 0.09 6.44
CA ILE A 76 -6.36 -1.03 6.48
C ILE A 76 -5.14 -0.68 5.65
N LEU A 77 -5.35 -0.18 4.45
CA LEU A 77 -4.27 0.14 3.51
C LEU A 77 -3.43 1.32 4.00
N ILE A 78 -4.08 2.43 4.38
CA ILE A 78 -3.34 3.64 4.78
C ILE A 78 -2.58 3.43 6.09
N ASN A 79 -3.18 2.74 7.06
CA ASN A 79 -2.49 2.44 8.31
C ASN A 79 -1.27 1.54 8.05
N SER A 80 -1.41 0.57 7.18
CA SER A 80 -0.34 -0.35 6.84
C SER A 80 0.84 0.36 6.18
N ILE A 81 0.58 1.23 5.20
CA ILE A 81 1.65 1.96 4.51
C ILE A 81 2.33 2.97 5.44
N ASN A 82 1.56 3.65 6.30
CA ASN A 82 2.12 4.57 7.28
C ASN A 82 3.04 3.85 8.26
N ASN A 83 2.62 2.70 8.77
CA ASN A 83 3.43 1.88 9.68
C ASN A 83 4.69 1.37 8.98
N PHE A 84 4.56 0.91 7.75
CA PHE A 84 5.69 0.45 6.96
C PHE A 84 6.73 1.56 6.78
N MET A 85 6.30 2.74 6.38
CA MET A 85 7.22 3.88 6.18
C MET A 85 7.89 4.29 7.49
N SER A 86 7.15 4.27 8.59
CA SER A 86 7.69 4.58 9.91
C SER A 86 8.77 3.60 10.36
N GLU A 87 8.58 2.32 10.06
CA GLU A 87 9.49 1.25 10.53
C GLU A 87 10.69 1.05 9.62
N HIS A 88 10.51 1.19 8.32
CA HIS A 88 11.50 0.75 7.33
C HIS A 88 12.13 1.88 6.52
N PHE A 89 11.52 3.06 6.51
CA PHE A 89 12.05 4.17 5.72
C PHE A 89 13.26 4.78 6.40
N THR A 90 14.41 4.66 5.75
CA THR A 90 15.62 5.37 6.18
C THR A 90 15.49 6.82 5.70
N ASN A 91 15.50 7.76 6.60
CA ASN A 91 15.27 9.18 6.31
C ASN A 91 16.60 9.97 6.23
N PRO A 92 17.40 9.78 5.17
CA PRO A 92 18.74 10.36 5.08
C PRO A 92 18.72 11.89 4.93
N LYS A 93 17.61 12.44 4.45
CA LYS A 93 17.43 13.87 4.26
C LYS A 93 16.71 14.54 5.42
N ASN A 94 16.42 13.77 6.46
CA ASN A 94 15.72 14.24 7.65
C ASN A 94 14.40 14.96 7.33
N TYR A 95 13.60 14.37 6.46
CA TYR A 95 12.28 14.88 6.15
C TYR A 95 11.38 14.84 7.39
N SER A 96 10.46 15.78 7.50
CA SER A 96 9.47 15.77 8.57
C SER A 96 8.53 14.55 8.41
N GLU A 97 7.93 14.11 9.52
CA GLU A 97 6.95 13.05 9.47
C GLU A 97 5.76 13.40 8.56
N TYR A 98 5.39 14.69 8.51
CA TYR A 98 4.30 15.15 7.64
C TYR A 98 4.61 14.92 6.18
N ARG A 99 5.86 15.11 5.77
CA ARG A 99 6.30 14.82 4.41
C ARG A 99 6.17 13.33 4.09
N LEU A 100 6.53 12.46 5.04
CA LEU A 100 6.40 11.01 4.88
C LEU A 100 4.94 10.59 4.78
N TYR A 101 4.08 11.16 5.63
CA TYR A 101 2.64 10.89 5.57
C TYR A 101 2.03 11.37 4.25
N CYS A 102 2.46 12.53 3.76
CA CYS A 102 2.05 13.06 2.47
C CYS A 102 2.45 12.11 1.34
N TYR A 103 3.67 11.61 1.37
CA TYR A 103 4.16 10.63 0.39
C TYR A 103 3.34 9.34 0.44
N SER A 104 3.12 8.79 1.63
CA SER A 104 2.36 7.55 1.80
C SER A 104 0.94 7.68 1.26
N GLY A 105 0.26 8.78 1.59
CA GLY A 105 -1.07 9.05 1.10
C GLY A 105 -1.12 9.24 -0.42
N GLY A 106 -0.18 10.01 -0.95
CA GLY A 106 -0.07 10.25 -2.38
C GLY A 106 0.22 8.97 -3.16
N LEU A 107 1.15 8.16 -2.68
CA LEU A 107 1.50 6.89 -3.29
C LEU A 107 0.29 5.95 -3.34
N LEU A 108 -0.36 5.74 -2.20
CA LEU A 108 -1.52 4.85 -2.12
C LEU A 108 -2.67 5.35 -3.01
N ASN A 109 -2.99 6.63 -2.90
CA ASN A 109 -4.09 7.22 -3.67
C ASN A 109 -3.84 7.11 -5.18
N THR A 110 -2.62 7.38 -5.61
CA THR A 110 -2.22 7.31 -7.02
C THR A 110 -2.26 5.86 -7.52
N PHE A 111 -1.74 4.93 -6.73
CA PHE A 111 -1.76 3.50 -7.05
C PHE A 111 -3.18 3.00 -7.24
N LEU A 112 -4.08 3.29 -6.29
CA LEU A 112 -5.47 2.84 -6.38
C LEU A 112 -6.18 3.43 -7.59
N LYS A 113 -5.94 4.70 -7.91
CA LYS A 113 -6.54 5.33 -9.08
C LYS A 113 -6.05 4.71 -10.38
N TRP A 114 -4.75 4.43 -10.45
CA TRP A 114 -4.16 3.75 -11.59
C TRP A 114 -4.78 2.36 -11.79
N GLU A 115 -4.94 1.61 -10.70
CA GLU A 115 -5.59 0.30 -10.74
C GLU A 115 -7.06 0.38 -11.16
N GLU A 116 -7.81 1.36 -10.63
CA GLU A 116 -9.20 1.60 -11.02
C GLU A 116 -9.35 1.91 -12.51
N ASN A 117 -8.39 2.62 -13.06
CA ASN A 117 -8.37 2.98 -14.49
C ASN A 117 -7.88 1.82 -15.38
N GLY A 118 -7.65 0.64 -14.82
CA GLY A 118 -7.18 -0.52 -15.57
C GLY A 118 -5.72 -0.40 -16.00
N CYS A 119 -4.90 0.32 -15.23
CA CYS A 119 -3.49 0.55 -15.57
C CYS A 119 -3.35 1.17 -16.96
N ASP A 120 -4.07 2.26 -17.19
CA ASP A 120 -4.22 2.92 -18.48
C ASP A 120 -2.96 3.65 -18.99
N CYS A 121 -1.93 3.73 -18.16
CA CYS A 121 -0.62 4.22 -18.55
C CYS A 121 0.46 3.31 -18.00
N ASP A 122 1.68 3.48 -18.48
CA ASP A 122 2.84 2.72 -18.03
C ASP A 122 3.15 3.04 -16.55
N ALA A 123 3.49 2.02 -15.78
CA ALA A 123 3.92 2.18 -14.39
C ALA A 123 5.09 3.18 -14.27
N GLY A 124 5.95 3.25 -15.29
CA GLY A 124 7.03 4.21 -15.33
C GLY A 124 6.58 5.67 -15.32
N GLU A 125 5.42 5.97 -15.91
CA GLU A 125 4.86 7.32 -15.86
C GLU A 125 4.41 7.69 -14.46
N ILE A 126 3.77 6.75 -13.76
CA ILE A 126 3.35 6.93 -12.37
C ILE A 126 4.58 7.11 -11.48
N ALA A 127 5.59 6.26 -11.65
CA ALA A 127 6.82 6.34 -10.85
C ALA A 127 7.54 7.68 -11.06
N ARG A 128 7.59 8.16 -12.28
CA ARG A 128 8.21 9.45 -12.61
C ARG A 128 7.49 10.62 -11.95
N THR A 129 6.15 10.59 -12.01
CA THR A 129 5.32 11.60 -11.36
C THR A 129 5.57 11.65 -9.86
N LEU A 130 5.61 10.50 -9.20
CA LEU A 130 5.84 10.43 -7.76
C LEU A 130 7.25 10.89 -7.39
N GLU A 131 8.25 10.49 -8.15
CA GLU A 131 9.63 10.92 -7.90
C GLU A 131 9.75 12.44 -8.01
N GLU A 132 9.18 13.04 -9.05
CA GLU A 132 9.21 14.49 -9.26
C GLU A 132 8.54 15.26 -8.13
N LEU A 133 7.40 14.77 -7.63
CA LEU A 133 6.65 15.45 -6.58
C LEU A 133 7.35 15.41 -5.23
N TYR A 134 8.12 14.37 -4.96
CA TYR A 134 8.69 14.13 -3.62
C TYR A 134 10.22 14.18 -3.58
N SER A 135 10.85 14.50 -4.67
CA SER A 135 12.32 14.62 -4.73
C SER A 135 12.89 15.91 -4.11
#